data_22814ca56c04a8d139a624d96fb3cb3c
#
_entry.id   22814ca56c04a8d139a624d96fb3cb3c
#
_cell.length_a   1.000
_cell.length_b   1.000
_cell.length_c   1.000
_cell.angle_alpha   90.00
_cell.angle_beta   90.00
_cell.angle_gamma   90.00
#
_symmetry.space_group_name_H-M   'P 1'
#
loop_
_entity.id
_entity.type
_entity.pdbx_description
1 polymer ?
#
loop_
_entity_poly.entity_id
_entity_poly.type
_entity_poly.pdbx_seq_one_letter_code
_entity_poly.pdbx_strand_id
1 'polypeptide(L)'
;RSNPPVKAKDEESDDDYREVSYDEPGPREMIASLKEEVKAAQQEESTSFITFTLDSEVYAVPIQTIEEIIGQQEISLLPNVPNFIKGVINLRGELVPIMDLRLKFGLSPKEYTQFTVFLIVRVDERLMGMVVDNVADVLVIDPSKVQKRPAFSAKISTEFIKGVYKDAQEDMVILVDVPALIKPEEWNVGYI
;
A
#
# COMPACT_ATOMS: atom_id res chain seq x y z
N ARG A 1 -64.08 -44.45 20.33
CA ARG A 1 -63.91 -43.31 21.28
C ARG A 1 -62.69 -42.56 20.87
N SER A 2 -62.94 -41.40 20.24
CA SER A 2 -61.97 -40.53 19.68
C SER A 2 -61.36 -39.61 20.76
N ASN A 3 -60.05 -39.56 20.81
CA ASN A 3 -59.34 -38.53 21.53
C ASN A 3 -59.08 -37.35 20.59
N PRO A 4 -59.24 -36.11 21.02
CA PRO A 4 -58.96 -34.94 20.19
C PRO A 4 -57.46 -34.67 20.17
N PRO A 5 -56.96 -34.01 19.09
CA PRO A 5 -55.55 -33.73 18.97
C PRO A 5 -55.15 -32.51 19.83
N VAL A 6 -54.01 -32.65 20.47
CA VAL A 6 -53.34 -31.60 21.22
C VAL A 6 -52.78 -30.58 20.24
N LYS A 7 -53.19 -29.34 20.40
CA LYS A 7 -52.61 -28.18 19.67
C LYS A 7 -51.20 -27.92 20.18
N ALA A 8 -50.21 -28.07 19.31
CA ALA A 8 -48.89 -27.53 19.54
C ALA A 8 -48.94 -25.98 19.43
N LYS A 9 -48.44 -25.30 20.44
CA LYS A 9 -48.19 -23.86 20.40
C LYS A 9 -46.88 -23.66 19.67
N ASP A 10 -46.96 -23.00 18.53
CA ASP A 10 -45.79 -22.40 17.87
C ASP A 10 -45.32 -21.25 18.74
N GLU A 11 -44.18 -21.41 19.40
CA GLU A 11 -43.41 -20.30 19.92
C GLU A 11 -42.52 -19.76 18.79
N GLU A 12 -42.99 -18.70 18.16
CA GLU A 12 -42.16 -17.85 17.33
C GLU A 12 -41.15 -17.17 18.23
N SER A 13 -39.91 -17.62 18.21
CA SER A 13 -38.78 -16.85 18.69
C SER A 13 -38.35 -15.93 17.55
N ASP A 14 -38.80 -14.69 17.60
CA ASP A 14 -38.22 -13.59 16.86
C ASP A 14 -36.80 -13.34 17.40
N ASP A 15 -35.84 -14.08 16.89
CA ASP A 15 -34.44 -13.69 16.98
C ASP A 15 -34.23 -12.54 15.99
N ASP A 16 -34.37 -11.33 16.54
CA ASP A 16 -33.99 -10.08 15.91
C ASP A 16 -32.46 -10.04 15.75
N TYR A 17 -31.96 -10.79 14.76
CA TYR A 17 -30.57 -10.64 14.31
C TYR A 17 -30.47 -9.28 13.61
N ARG A 18 -30.16 -8.25 14.40
CA ARG A 18 -29.64 -7.01 13.85
C ARG A 18 -28.34 -7.34 13.13
N GLU A 19 -28.42 -7.45 11.81
CA GLU A 19 -27.25 -7.32 10.96
C GLU A 19 -26.56 -6.00 11.33
N VAL A 20 -25.52 -6.10 12.13
CA VAL A 20 -24.58 -5.00 12.28
C VAL A 20 -23.80 -4.96 10.98
N SER A 21 -24.26 -4.19 10.03
CA SER A 21 -23.48 -3.87 8.86
C SER A 21 -22.27 -3.08 9.31
N TYR A 22 -21.15 -3.75 9.46
CA TYR A 22 -19.87 -3.08 9.51
C TYR A 22 -19.64 -2.51 8.11
N ASP A 23 -20.00 -1.26 7.94
CA ASP A 23 -19.72 -0.50 6.74
C ASP A 23 -18.20 -0.26 6.72
N GLU A 24 -17.44 -1.26 6.26
CA GLU A 24 -16.04 -1.05 5.99
C GLU A 24 -15.93 -0.03 4.85
N PRO A 25 -15.10 1.01 5.01
CA PRO A 25 -14.96 2.03 3.97
C PRO A 25 -14.47 1.38 2.68
N GLY A 26 -15.09 1.75 1.58
CA GLY A 26 -14.66 1.30 0.26
C GLY A 26 -13.26 1.83 -0.10
N PRO A 27 -12.60 1.25 -1.13
CA PRO A 27 -11.24 1.64 -1.52
C PRO A 27 -11.07 3.14 -1.78
N ARG A 28 -12.08 3.79 -2.37
CA ARG A 28 -12.05 5.25 -2.61
C ARG A 28 -12.10 6.06 -1.33
N GLU A 29 -12.89 5.64 -0.37
CA GLU A 29 -13.01 6.29 0.94
C GLU A 29 -11.75 6.11 1.77
N MET A 30 -11.13 4.93 1.73
CA MET A 30 -9.84 4.66 2.37
C MET A 30 -8.75 5.56 1.80
N ILE A 31 -8.63 5.69 0.49
CA ILE A 31 -7.66 6.57 -0.17
C ILE A 31 -7.91 8.03 0.21
N ALA A 32 -9.16 8.49 0.20
CA ALA A 32 -9.52 9.86 0.56
C ALA A 32 -9.14 10.18 2.01
N SER A 33 -9.45 9.29 2.95
CA SER A 33 -9.09 9.44 4.37
C SER A 33 -7.57 9.49 4.54
N LEU A 34 -6.85 8.60 3.88
CA LEU A 34 -5.39 8.53 3.95
C LEU A 34 -4.72 9.77 3.35
N LYS A 35 -5.25 10.32 2.27
CA LYS A 35 -4.76 11.58 1.67
C LYS A 35 -4.80 12.74 2.66
N GLU A 36 -5.88 12.86 3.44
CA GLU A 36 -6.00 13.91 4.46
C GLU A 36 -4.96 13.72 5.58
N GLU A 37 -4.75 12.49 6.05
CA GLU A 37 -3.75 12.17 7.06
C GLU A 37 -2.33 12.47 6.55
N VAL A 38 -2.02 12.08 5.33
CA VAL A 38 -0.72 12.36 4.69
C VAL A 38 -0.48 13.86 4.58
N LYS A 39 -1.47 14.61 4.14
CA LYS A 39 -1.36 16.07 4.00
C LYS A 39 -1.12 16.75 5.36
N ALA A 40 -1.81 16.32 6.41
CA ALA A 40 -1.61 16.83 7.76
C ALA A 40 -0.19 16.50 8.27
N ALA A 41 0.28 15.26 8.07
CA ALA A 41 1.59 14.83 8.52
C ALA A 41 2.75 15.48 7.75
N GLN A 42 2.55 15.88 6.48
CA GLN A 42 3.55 16.61 5.69
C GLN A 42 3.81 18.04 6.20
N GLN A 43 2.90 18.59 6.97
CA GLN A 43 3.04 19.92 7.57
C GLN A 43 3.86 19.94 8.86
N GLU A 44 4.09 18.77 9.45
CA GLU A 44 4.92 18.63 10.65
C GLU A 44 6.35 18.23 10.25
N GLU A 45 7.35 18.68 11.01
CA GLU A 45 8.72 18.15 10.90
C GLU A 45 8.70 16.70 11.33
N SER A 46 8.50 15.78 10.40
CA SER A 46 8.06 14.48 10.80
C SER A 46 8.96 13.33 10.41
N THR A 47 9.04 12.45 11.35
CA THR A 47 9.39 11.05 11.28
C THR A 47 8.16 10.21 10.87
N SER A 48 7.27 10.76 10.06
CA SER A 48 6.06 10.10 9.62
C SER A 48 6.28 9.33 8.33
N PHE A 49 5.72 8.13 8.30
CA PHE A 49 5.79 7.18 7.19
C PHE A 49 4.40 6.75 6.80
N ILE A 50 4.20 6.46 5.53
CA ILE A 50 3.03 5.72 5.08
C ILE A 50 3.36 4.25 5.01
N THR A 51 2.50 3.41 5.58
CA THR A 51 2.64 1.96 5.53
C THR A 51 1.81 1.37 4.40
N PHE A 52 2.35 0.34 3.77
CA PHE A 52 1.68 -0.43 2.74
C PHE A 52 2.06 -1.89 2.84
N THR A 53 1.32 -2.74 2.19
CA THR A 53 1.55 -4.19 2.21
C THR A 53 1.94 -4.71 0.82
N LEU A 54 2.84 -5.67 0.83
CA LEU A 54 3.11 -6.59 -0.25
C LEU A 54 3.04 -8.00 0.34
N ASP A 55 2.07 -8.80 -0.12
CA ASP A 55 1.71 -10.07 0.52
C ASP A 55 1.35 -9.86 2.02
N SER A 56 2.06 -10.54 2.90
CA SER A 56 1.87 -10.45 4.36
C SER A 56 2.84 -9.51 5.05
N GLU A 57 3.76 -8.89 4.32
CA GLU A 57 4.78 -8.04 4.90
C GLU A 57 4.38 -6.57 4.82
N VAL A 58 4.70 -5.82 5.87
CA VAL A 58 4.43 -4.39 5.97
C VAL A 58 5.71 -3.61 5.68
N TYR A 59 5.57 -2.66 4.77
CA TYR A 59 6.63 -1.74 4.37
C TYR A 59 6.22 -0.32 4.67
N ALA A 60 7.18 0.58 4.74
CA ALA A 60 6.91 1.99 4.92
C ALA A 60 7.87 2.87 4.13
N VAL A 61 7.36 3.99 3.64
CA VAL A 61 8.13 5.04 2.97
C VAL A 61 7.88 6.39 3.66
N PRO A 62 8.88 7.29 3.66
CA PRO A 62 8.71 8.61 4.26
C PRO A 62 7.58 9.39 3.58
N ILE A 63 6.72 9.99 4.36
CA ILE A 63 5.59 10.79 3.85
C ILE A 63 6.06 11.94 2.95
N GLN A 64 7.21 12.53 3.25
CA GLN A 64 7.77 13.62 2.46
C GLN A 64 8.08 13.22 1.01
N THR A 65 8.27 11.94 0.72
CA THR A 65 8.48 11.44 -0.64
C THR A 65 7.19 11.28 -1.42
N ILE A 66 6.04 11.26 -0.75
CA ILE A 66 4.73 11.05 -1.37
C ILE A 66 4.27 12.35 -2.05
N GLU A 67 4.07 12.28 -3.35
CA GLU A 67 3.43 13.32 -4.13
C GLU A 67 1.92 13.16 -4.15
N GLU A 68 1.47 11.93 -4.40
CA GLU A 68 0.05 11.59 -4.49
C GLU A 68 -0.19 10.11 -4.24
N ILE A 69 -1.39 9.77 -3.79
CA ILE A 69 -1.88 8.40 -3.65
C ILE A 69 -3.10 8.27 -4.55
N ILE A 70 -3.04 7.36 -5.51
CA ILE A 70 -4.12 7.14 -6.45
C ILE A 70 -4.52 5.66 -6.53
N GLY A 71 -5.77 5.42 -6.84
CA GLY A 71 -6.23 4.08 -7.20
C GLY A 71 -5.66 3.63 -8.53
N GLN A 72 -5.88 2.36 -8.83
CA GLN A 72 -5.47 1.77 -10.11
C GLN A 72 -6.01 2.57 -11.29
N GLN A 73 -5.17 2.78 -12.29
CA GLN A 73 -5.49 3.41 -13.56
C GLN A 73 -4.97 2.57 -14.72
N GLU A 74 -5.44 2.88 -15.91
CA GLU A 74 -4.92 2.28 -17.14
C GLU A 74 -3.48 2.71 -17.38
N ILE A 75 -2.62 1.71 -17.61
CA ILE A 75 -1.19 1.91 -17.85
C ILE A 75 -0.90 1.75 -19.33
N SER A 76 -0.29 2.75 -19.93
CA SER A 76 0.23 2.66 -21.31
C SER A 76 1.56 1.92 -21.29
N LEU A 77 1.62 0.82 -22.03
CA LEU A 77 2.81 -0.03 -22.09
C LEU A 77 3.98 0.67 -22.79
N LEU A 78 5.18 0.43 -22.30
CA LEU A 78 6.43 0.88 -22.91
C LEU A 78 7.22 -0.31 -23.44
N PRO A 79 7.85 -0.21 -24.64
CA PRO A 79 8.75 -1.24 -25.13
C PRO A 79 10.12 -1.16 -24.45
N ASN A 80 10.81 -2.31 -24.40
CA ASN A 80 12.22 -2.42 -23.97
C ASN A 80 12.51 -1.86 -22.56
N VAL A 81 11.56 -2.01 -21.64
CA VAL A 81 11.74 -1.67 -20.23
C VAL A 81 11.95 -2.94 -19.39
N PRO A 82 12.58 -2.84 -18.21
CA PRO A 82 12.64 -3.96 -17.28
C PRO A 82 11.24 -4.46 -16.92
N ASN A 83 11.13 -5.73 -16.52
CA ASN A 83 9.84 -6.36 -16.20
C ASN A 83 9.08 -5.69 -15.07
N PHE A 84 9.78 -5.02 -14.16
CA PHE A 84 9.15 -4.28 -13.05
C PHE A 84 8.59 -2.93 -13.46
N ILE A 85 8.93 -2.39 -14.62
CA ILE A 85 8.30 -1.20 -15.19
C ILE A 85 7.10 -1.64 -16.03
N LYS A 86 5.91 -1.30 -15.56
CA LYS A 86 4.65 -1.69 -16.21
C LYS A 86 4.27 -0.80 -17.37
N GLY A 87 4.80 0.40 -17.41
CA GLY A 87 4.51 1.41 -18.41
C GLY A 87 4.45 2.81 -17.80
N VAL A 88 3.60 3.66 -18.37
CA VAL A 88 3.39 5.04 -17.90
C VAL A 88 1.91 5.34 -17.76
N ILE A 89 1.61 6.28 -16.87
CA ILE A 89 0.31 6.94 -16.81
C ILE A 89 0.48 8.44 -17.10
N ASN A 90 -0.60 9.08 -17.51
CA ASN A 90 -0.65 10.54 -17.60
C ASN A 90 -1.27 11.09 -16.31
N LEU A 91 -0.49 11.80 -15.51
CA LEU A 91 -0.95 12.44 -14.30
C LEU A 91 -0.93 13.97 -14.53
N ARG A 92 -2.09 14.53 -14.82
CA ARG A 92 -2.22 15.99 -15.07
C ARG A 92 -1.25 16.54 -16.11
N GLY A 93 -1.06 15.80 -17.21
CA GLY A 93 -0.18 16.21 -18.30
C GLY A 93 1.28 15.79 -18.15
N GLU A 94 1.66 15.22 -17.02
CA GLU A 94 3.00 14.66 -16.79
C GLU A 94 2.97 13.14 -16.95
N LEU A 95 3.91 12.60 -17.71
CA LEU A 95 4.05 11.14 -17.87
C LEU A 95 4.83 10.59 -16.68
N VAL A 96 4.18 9.71 -15.95
CA VAL A 96 4.73 9.08 -14.74
C VAL A 96 4.97 7.60 -14.99
N PRO A 97 6.23 7.12 -14.94
CA PRO A 97 6.53 5.69 -15.01
C PRO A 97 5.91 4.95 -13.84
N ILE A 98 5.42 3.75 -14.09
CA ILE A 98 4.81 2.88 -13.09
C ILE A 98 5.69 1.66 -12.85
N MET A 99 6.19 1.55 -11.65
CA MET A 99 6.98 0.42 -11.16
C MET A 99 6.10 -0.51 -10.34
N ASP A 100 6.03 -1.77 -10.71
CA ASP A 100 5.45 -2.80 -9.85
C ASP A 100 6.48 -3.18 -8.77
N LEU A 101 6.19 -2.80 -7.54
CA LEU A 101 7.13 -2.96 -6.44
C LEU A 101 7.34 -4.44 -6.07
N ARG A 102 6.34 -5.29 -6.28
CA ARG A 102 6.49 -6.75 -6.13
C ARG A 102 7.56 -7.29 -7.06
N LEU A 103 7.47 -6.93 -8.32
CA LEU A 103 8.44 -7.38 -9.34
C LEU A 103 9.83 -6.78 -9.09
N LYS A 104 9.91 -5.52 -8.66
CA LYS A 104 11.18 -4.89 -8.29
C LYS A 104 11.87 -5.62 -7.15
N PHE A 105 11.11 -6.13 -6.18
CA PHE A 105 11.61 -6.89 -5.04
C PHE A 105 11.82 -8.38 -5.35
N GLY A 106 11.50 -8.83 -6.56
CA GLY A 106 11.63 -10.23 -6.94
C GLY A 106 10.53 -11.14 -6.36
N LEU A 107 9.42 -10.56 -5.93
CA LEU A 107 8.24 -11.31 -5.49
C LEU A 107 7.43 -11.82 -6.69
N SER A 108 6.58 -12.81 -6.45
CA SER A 108 5.68 -13.33 -7.48
C SER A 108 4.70 -12.26 -7.96
N PRO A 109 4.42 -12.20 -9.28
CA PRO A 109 3.38 -11.33 -9.81
C PRO A 109 2.03 -11.59 -9.18
N LYS A 110 1.22 -10.55 -9.04
CA LYS A 110 -0.16 -10.63 -8.57
C LYS A 110 -1.04 -9.74 -9.42
N GLU A 111 -2.23 -10.20 -9.73
CA GLU A 111 -3.22 -9.39 -10.43
C GLU A 111 -3.62 -8.19 -9.56
N TYR A 112 -3.84 -7.06 -10.22
CA TYR A 112 -4.30 -5.85 -9.55
C TYR A 112 -5.77 -6.00 -9.17
N THR A 113 -6.09 -5.54 -7.98
CA THR A 113 -7.43 -5.59 -7.41
C THR A 113 -7.96 -4.17 -7.17
N GLN A 114 -9.20 -4.07 -6.71
CA GLN A 114 -9.75 -2.78 -6.28
C GLN A 114 -8.96 -2.13 -5.12
N PHE A 115 -8.15 -2.89 -4.39
CA PHE A 115 -7.31 -2.39 -3.29
C PHE A 115 -5.90 -1.99 -3.75
N THR A 116 -5.51 -2.34 -4.97
CA THR A 116 -4.22 -1.97 -5.54
C THR A 116 -4.11 -0.45 -5.61
N VAL A 117 -2.99 0.08 -5.14
CA VAL A 117 -2.74 1.51 -5.04
C VAL A 117 -1.44 1.86 -5.77
N PHE A 118 -1.46 2.99 -6.44
CA PHE A 118 -0.27 3.62 -6.99
C PHE A 118 0.18 4.74 -6.03
N LEU A 119 1.31 4.53 -5.38
CA LEU A 119 1.97 5.56 -4.58
C LEU A 119 2.87 6.36 -5.52
N ILE A 120 2.48 7.58 -5.83
CA ILE A 120 3.29 8.48 -6.63
C ILE A 120 4.29 9.15 -5.71
N VAL A 121 5.55 8.85 -5.91
CA VAL A 121 6.67 9.40 -5.13
C VAL A 121 7.50 10.35 -5.98
N ARG A 122 8.08 11.34 -5.31
CA ARG A 122 9.04 12.26 -5.91
C ARG A 122 10.39 12.05 -5.25
N VAL A 123 11.39 11.79 -6.09
CA VAL A 123 12.80 11.76 -5.68
C VAL A 123 13.55 12.71 -6.58
N ASP A 124 14.18 13.69 -5.98
CA ASP A 124 14.70 14.85 -6.68
C ASP A 124 13.56 15.50 -7.52
N GLU A 125 13.71 15.67 -8.79
CA GLU A 125 12.67 16.24 -9.66
C GLU A 125 11.91 15.16 -10.47
N ARG A 126 12.04 13.89 -10.10
CA ARG A 126 11.45 12.75 -10.84
C ARG A 126 10.26 12.17 -10.10
N LEU A 127 9.19 11.93 -10.84
CA LEU A 127 8.03 11.18 -10.37
C LEU A 127 8.16 9.70 -10.75
N MET A 128 7.73 8.85 -9.85
CA MET A 128 7.58 7.42 -10.06
C MET A 128 6.33 6.94 -9.35
N GLY A 129 5.50 6.17 -10.03
CA GLY A 129 4.41 5.45 -9.37
C GLY A 129 4.86 4.07 -8.92
N MET A 130 4.71 3.77 -7.65
CA MET A 130 4.96 2.44 -7.10
C MET A 130 3.63 1.72 -6.90
N VAL A 131 3.48 0.55 -7.53
CA VAL A 131 2.30 -0.29 -7.32
C VAL A 131 2.49 -1.13 -6.07
N VAL A 132 1.54 -1.02 -5.15
CA VAL A 132 1.49 -1.79 -3.90
C VAL A 132 0.15 -2.52 -3.77
N ASP A 133 0.12 -3.60 -2.99
CA ASP A 133 -1.09 -4.42 -2.85
C ASP A 133 -2.20 -3.66 -2.13
N ASN A 134 -1.84 -2.91 -1.10
CA ASN A 134 -2.74 -2.10 -0.30
C ASN A 134 -1.95 -1.06 0.49
N VAL A 135 -2.60 0.02 0.87
CA VAL A 135 -2.08 1.01 1.84
C VAL A 135 -2.81 0.85 3.15
N ALA A 136 -2.14 1.10 4.26
CA ALA A 136 -2.69 0.89 5.59
C ALA A 136 -2.82 2.20 6.37
N ASP A 137 -1.73 2.68 6.95
CA ASP A 137 -1.76 3.78 7.92
C ASP A 137 -0.59 4.76 7.75
N VAL A 138 -0.72 5.90 8.42
CA VAL A 138 0.40 6.78 8.73
C VAL A 138 1.00 6.35 10.06
N LEU A 139 2.30 6.09 10.07
CA LEU A 139 3.06 5.65 11.23
C LEU A 139 4.09 6.71 11.61
N VAL A 140 4.05 7.16 12.85
CA VAL A 140 5.10 8.01 13.41
C VAL A 140 6.19 7.13 14.00
N ILE A 141 7.40 7.27 13.50
CA ILE A 141 8.54 6.44 13.89
C ILE A 141 9.53 7.26 14.74
N ASP A 142 9.93 6.70 15.87
CA ASP A 142 11.05 7.21 16.62
C ASP A 142 12.36 6.73 15.96
N PRO A 143 13.19 7.62 15.41
CA PRO A 143 14.42 7.24 14.73
C PRO A 143 15.39 6.43 15.60
N SER A 144 15.35 6.62 16.91
CA SER A 144 16.20 5.90 17.85
C SER A 144 15.88 4.41 17.97
N LYS A 145 14.65 4.03 17.58
CA LYS A 145 14.16 2.64 17.61
C LYS A 145 14.33 1.92 16.28
N VAL A 146 14.81 2.59 15.24
CA VAL A 146 15.05 1.99 13.94
C VAL A 146 16.34 1.15 13.99
N GLN A 147 16.22 -0.13 13.67
CA GLN A 147 17.35 -1.03 13.50
C GLN A 147 17.85 -0.91 12.06
N LYS A 148 19.08 -0.41 11.90
CA LYS A 148 19.69 -0.32 10.57
C LYS A 148 20.18 -1.69 10.14
N ARG A 149 19.69 -2.17 9.00
CA ARG A 149 20.13 -3.40 8.32
C ARG A 149 20.28 -4.60 9.26
N PRO A 150 19.20 -5.08 9.87
CA PRO A 150 19.29 -6.29 10.67
C PRO A 150 19.69 -7.48 9.78
N ALA A 151 20.52 -8.37 10.35
CA ALA A 151 20.93 -9.60 9.70
C ALA A 151 19.81 -10.65 9.74
N PHE A 152 18.68 -10.38 9.09
CA PHE A 152 17.65 -11.38 8.88
C PHE A 152 17.46 -11.60 7.37
N SER A 153 16.99 -12.78 7.01
CA SER A 153 16.69 -13.13 5.63
C SER A 153 15.41 -12.44 5.17
N ALA A 154 15.53 -11.16 4.84
CA ALA A 154 14.47 -10.50 4.07
C ALA A 154 14.41 -11.14 2.69
N LYS A 155 13.21 -11.35 2.17
CA LYS A 155 13.00 -11.84 0.80
C LYS A 155 13.48 -10.85 -0.26
N ILE A 156 13.68 -9.59 0.12
CA ILE A 156 14.11 -8.51 -0.76
C ILE A 156 15.58 -8.17 -0.53
N SER A 157 16.22 -7.58 -1.54
CA SER A 157 17.61 -7.14 -1.46
C SER A 157 17.78 -6.06 -0.37
N THR A 158 18.84 -6.21 0.44
CA THR A 158 19.14 -5.25 1.52
C THR A 158 19.45 -3.84 1.01
N GLU A 159 19.79 -3.67 -0.25
CA GLU A 159 20.01 -2.35 -0.86
C GLU A 159 18.77 -1.45 -0.85
N PHE A 160 17.56 -2.05 -0.84
CA PHE A 160 16.29 -1.34 -0.79
C PHE A 160 15.78 -1.10 0.62
N ILE A 161 16.45 -1.61 1.63
CA ILE A 161 16.05 -1.52 3.02
C ILE A 161 16.88 -0.45 3.73
N LYS A 162 16.23 0.57 4.26
CA LYS A 162 16.86 1.60 5.09
C LYS A 162 16.99 1.17 6.54
N GLY A 163 16.05 0.38 7.01
CA GLY A 163 16.01 -0.14 8.36
C GLY A 163 14.73 -0.92 8.63
N VAL A 164 14.62 -1.38 9.87
CA VAL A 164 13.43 -2.09 10.37
C VAL A 164 12.97 -1.46 11.66
N TYR A 165 11.68 -1.34 11.79
CA TYR A 165 11.02 -0.79 12.96
C TYR A 165 9.98 -1.80 13.47
N LYS A 166 9.83 -1.91 14.78
CA LYS A 166 8.71 -2.63 15.39
C LYS A 166 7.67 -1.62 15.85
N ASP A 167 6.45 -1.82 15.40
CA ASP A 167 5.33 -0.97 15.82
C ASP A 167 4.88 -1.28 17.25
N ALA A 168 3.81 -0.61 17.69
CA ALA A 168 3.28 -0.78 19.05
C ALA A 168 2.75 -2.19 19.34
N GLN A 169 2.43 -2.97 18.30
CA GLN A 169 1.97 -4.35 18.37
C GLN A 169 3.14 -5.36 18.23
N GLU A 170 4.38 -4.89 18.23
CA GLU A 170 5.58 -5.70 17.97
C GLU A 170 5.67 -6.26 16.54
N ASP A 171 4.84 -5.77 15.61
CA ASP A 171 4.89 -6.14 14.22
C ASP A 171 6.04 -5.44 13.49
N MET A 172 6.72 -6.18 12.63
CA MET A 172 7.87 -5.69 11.90
C MET A 172 7.45 -4.83 10.71
N VAL A 173 7.98 -3.63 10.62
CA VAL A 173 7.79 -2.71 9.50
C VAL A 173 9.15 -2.48 8.82
N ILE A 174 9.22 -2.76 7.52
CA ILE A 174 10.43 -2.61 6.72
C ILE A 174 10.44 -1.21 6.10
N LEU A 175 11.44 -0.41 6.48
CA LEU A 175 11.61 0.94 5.95
C LEU A 175 12.35 0.87 4.61
N VAL A 176 11.70 1.36 3.57
CA VAL A 176 12.21 1.31 2.20
C VAL A 176 13.03 2.55 1.89
N ASP A 177 14.17 2.34 1.27
CA ASP A 177 15.01 3.40 0.71
C ASP A 177 14.49 3.77 -0.70
N VAL A 178 13.64 4.78 -0.77
CA VAL A 178 13.01 5.20 -2.03
C VAL A 178 14.03 5.65 -3.08
N PRO A 179 15.06 6.44 -2.75
CA PRO A 179 16.12 6.76 -3.72
C PRO A 179 16.83 5.54 -4.29
N ALA A 180 17.00 4.48 -3.50
CA ALA A 180 17.62 3.24 -3.96
C ALA A 180 16.75 2.46 -4.97
N LEU A 181 15.43 2.66 -4.93
CA LEU A 181 14.50 2.05 -5.88
C LEU A 181 14.53 2.75 -7.25
N ILE A 182 14.79 4.05 -7.26
CA ILE A 182 14.67 4.92 -8.43
C ILE A 182 16.07 5.23 -8.97
N LYS A 183 16.72 4.19 -9.51
CA LYS A 183 18.04 4.35 -10.15
C LYS A 183 17.85 4.62 -11.64
N PRO A 184 18.27 5.79 -12.16
CA PRO A 184 18.08 6.15 -13.58
C PRO A 184 18.72 5.16 -14.56
N GLU A 185 19.80 4.52 -14.15
CA GLU A 185 20.55 3.60 -14.99
C GLU A 185 19.77 2.31 -15.35
N GLU A 186 18.85 1.92 -14.46
CA GLU A 186 18.07 0.68 -14.63
C GLU A 186 16.89 0.83 -15.60
N TRP A 187 16.41 2.05 -15.80
CA TRP A 187 15.22 2.32 -16.60
C TRP A 187 15.34 3.60 -17.40
N ASN A 188 16.44 3.72 -18.13
CA ASN A 188 16.63 4.84 -19.04
C ASN A 188 15.57 4.76 -20.16
N VAL A 189 14.35 5.07 -19.80
CA VAL A 189 13.30 5.38 -20.75
C VAL A 189 13.75 6.71 -21.34
N GLY A 190 14.38 6.64 -22.49
CA GLY A 190 14.77 7.86 -23.20
C GLY A 190 13.56 8.75 -23.28
N TYR A 191 13.54 9.77 -22.46
CA TYR A 191 12.55 10.84 -22.62
C TYR A 191 12.83 11.49 -23.95
N ILE A 192 11.91 11.25 -24.82
CA ILE A 192 11.82 11.99 -26.07
C ILE A 192 11.42 13.42 -25.76
#